data_c600c76ee6a9cde682ed1789d5586a43
#
_entry.id   c600c76ee6a9cde682ed1789d5586a43
#
_cell.length_a   1.000
_cell.length_b   1.000
_cell.length_c   1.000
_cell.angle_alpha   90.00
_cell.angle_beta   90.00
_cell.angle_gamma   90.00
#
_symmetry.space_group_name_H-M   'P 1'
#
loop_
_entity.id
_entity.type
_entity.pdbx_description
1 polymer ?
#
loop_
_entity_poly.entity_id
_entity_poly.type
_entity_poly.pdbx_seq_one_letter_code
_entity_poly.pdbx_strand_id
1 'polypeptide(L)'
;MADRIYMSSPDVTELEEQSLISAMRSGWIAPLGPDVDAFEAELAARLDVGHGVALSSGTAALHLGLLTLGVTPGDVVVTSTMTFAATTNAIVYTGAEPYFVDADPQTGNMDPTLLREALTRLRDAGEHVGAVV
;
A
#
# COMPACT_ATOMS: atom_id res chain seq x y z
N MET A 1 17.34 31.86 -9.84
CA MET A 1 16.22 30.88 -9.74
C MET A 1 16.45 30.07 -8.49
N ALA A 2 15.46 29.90 -7.65
CA ALA A 2 15.63 29.00 -6.51
C ALA A 2 15.71 27.57 -7.05
N ASP A 3 16.70 26.79 -6.59
CA ASP A 3 16.84 25.39 -6.98
C ASP A 3 15.60 24.62 -6.50
N ARG A 4 15.10 23.75 -7.41
CA ARG A 4 13.92 22.91 -7.08
C ARG A 4 14.32 21.88 -6.03
N ILE A 5 13.61 21.85 -4.91
CA ILE A 5 13.76 20.83 -3.89
C ILE A 5 12.88 19.63 -4.28
N TYR A 6 13.49 18.48 -4.47
CA TYR A 6 12.78 17.21 -4.72
C TYR A 6 12.53 16.51 -3.39
N MET A 7 11.36 15.89 -3.24
CA MET A 7 11.02 15.14 -2.01
C MET A 7 11.88 13.89 -1.87
N SER A 8 12.04 13.14 -2.94
CA SER A 8 12.93 11.98 -3.02
C SER A 8 13.23 11.70 -4.49
N SER A 9 14.44 11.31 -4.78
CA SER A 9 14.83 10.77 -6.10
C SER A 9 15.03 9.27 -5.97
N PRO A 10 14.76 8.48 -7.03
CA PRO A 10 15.12 7.06 -7.04
C PRO A 10 16.62 6.88 -6.83
N ASP A 11 16.99 5.90 -6.01
CA ASP A 11 18.38 5.44 -5.88
C ASP A 11 18.56 4.26 -6.84
N VAL A 12 19.27 4.53 -7.95
CA VAL A 12 19.49 3.55 -9.01
C VAL A 12 20.99 3.34 -9.14
N THR A 13 21.42 2.09 -9.09
CA THR A 13 22.81 1.67 -9.17
C THR A 13 23.04 0.78 -10.38
N GLU A 14 24.28 0.32 -10.58
CA GLU A 14 24.62 -0.66 -11.62
C GLU A 14 23.86 -2.00 -11.42
N LEU A 15 23.43 -2.31 -10.20
CA LEU A 15 22.73 -3.56 -9.90
C LEU A 15 21.34 -3.58 -10.56
N GLU A 16 20.58 -2.49 -10.44
CA GLU A 16 19.27 -2.35 -11.07
C GLU A 16 19.39 -2.37 -12.60
N GLU A 17 20.42 -1.69 -13.16
CA GLU A 17 20.66 -1.68 -14.59
C GLU A 17 20.97 -3.08 -15.12
N GLN A 18 21.86 -3.82 -14.45
CA GLN A 18 22.21 -5.20 -14.82
C GLN A 18 21.01 -6.14 -14.73
N SER A 19 20.19 -6.02 -13.68
CA SER A 19 18.99 -6.82 -13.49
C SER A 19 17.96 -6.56 -14.60
N LEU A 20 17.75 -5.30 -14.96
CA LEU A 20 16.87 -4.91 -16.06
C LEU A 20 17.35 -5.49 -17.41
N ILE A 21 18.64 -5.35 -17.70
CA ILE A 21 19.25 -5.89 -18.93
C ILE A 21 19.13 -7.41 -18.98
N SER A 22 19.34 -8.09 -17.84
CA SER A 22 19.19 -9.54 -17.72
C SER A 22 17.76 -9.99 -18.02
N ALA A 23 16.77 -9.36 -17.41
CA ALA A 23 15.38 -9.62 -17.66
C ALA A 23 14.99 -9.44 -19.13
N MET A 24 15.43 -8.33 -19.74
CA MET A 24 15.21 -8.08 -21.18
C MET A 24 15.82 -9.17 -22.07
N ARG A 25 17.04 -9.61 -21.77
CA ARG A 25 17.75 -10.65 -22.57
C ARG A 25 17.19 -12.04 -22.37
N SER A 26 16.60 -12.31 -21.21
CA SER A 26 15.94 -13.60 -20.92
C SER A 26 14.68 -13.84 -21.75
N GLY A 27 14.05 -12.75 -22.25
CA GLY A 27 12.76 -12.80 -22.95
C GLY A 27 11.56 -12.86 -22.00
N TRP A 28 11.76 -12.95 -20.69
CA TRP A 28 10.70 -12.91 -19.68
C TRP A 28 10.31 -11.46 -19.33
N ILE A 29 9.71 -10.79 -20.29
CA ILE A 29 9.16 -9.43 -20.15
C ILE A 29 7.63 -9.46 -20.02
N ALA A 30 7.15 -10.34 -19.16
CA ALA A 30 5.75 -10.60 -18.89
C ALA A 30 5.48 -10.54 -17.37
N PRO A 31 4.22 -10.49 -16.92
CA PRO A 31 3.90 -10.48 -15.49
C PRO A 31 4.18 -11.81 -14.77
N LEU A 32 4.76 -12.77 -15.44
CA LEU A 32 5.25 -14.05 -14.93
C LEU A 32 6.71 -14.23 -15.32
N GLY A 33 7.44 -15.06 -14.57
CA GLY A 33 8.81 -15.39 -14.91
C GLY A 33 9.71 -15.59 -13.69
N PRO A 34 10.95 -16.05 -13.89
CA PRO A 34 11.84 -16.43 -12.80
C PRO A 34 12.16 -15.29 -11.84
N ASP A 35 12.23 -14.04 -12.30
CA ASP A 35 12.48 -12.89 -11.42
C ASP A 35 11.27 -12.58 -10.52
N VAL A 36 10.04 -12.76 -11.01
CA VAL A 36 8.81 -12.64 -10.22
C VAL A 36 8.73 -13.75 -9.19
N ASP A 37 8.97 -15.00 -9.60
CA ASP A 37 8.94 -16.16 -8.72
C ASP A 37 9.99 -16.04 -7.61
N ALA A 38 11.20 -15.58 -7.95
CA ALA A 38 12.27 -15.33 -6.98
C ALA A 38 11.90 -14.22 -5.99
N PHE A 39 11.37 -13.10 -6.48
CA PHE A 39 10.93 -11.99 -5.62
C PHE A 39 9.86 -12.44 -4.60
N GLU A 40 8.85 -13.17 -5.05
CA GLU A 40 7.79 -13.68 -4.18
C GLU A 40 8.33 -14.65 -3.12
N ALA A 41 9.20 -15.57 -3.51
CA ALA A 41 9.81 -16.56 -2.62
C ALA A 41 10.76 -15.91 -1.60
N GLU A 42 11.63 -15.00 -2.04
CA GLU A 42 12.60 -14.33 -1.17
C GLU A 42 11.92 -13.39 -0.18
N LEU A 43 10.89 -12.65 -0.62
CA LEU A 43 10.13 -11.77 0.25
C LEU A 43 9.34 -12.57 1.29
N ALA A 44 8.68 -13.65 0.89
CA ALA A 44 7.98 -14.54 1.80
C ALA A 44 8.90 -15.12 2.86
N ALA A 45 10.09 -15.60 2.46
CA ALA A 45 11.09 -16.13 3.37
C ALA A 45 11.64 -15.07 4.34
N ARG A 46 11.88 -13.84 3.85
CA ARG A 46 12.39 -12.73 4.67
C ARG A 46 11.39 -12.26 5.72
N LEU A 47 10.09 -12.33 5.43
CA LEU A 47 9.01 -11.92 6.31
C LEU A 47 8.45 -13.07 7.18
N ASP A 48 8.96 -14.29 6.99
CA ASP A 48 8.48 -15.51 7.65
C ASP A 48 6.98 -15.73 7.45
N VAL A 49 6.52 -15.55 6.20
CA VAL A 49 5.13 -15.78 5.79
C VAL A 49 5.04 -16.90 4.76
N GLY A 50 3.85 -17.50 4.62
CA GLY A 50 3.67 -18.65 3.74
C GLY A 50 3.83 -18.34 2.25
N HIS A 51 3.43 -17.15 1.82
CA HIS A 51 3.40 -16.75 0.42
C HIS A 51 3.65 -15.25 0.25
N GLY A 52 4.28 -14.87 -0.86
CA GLY A 52 4.32 -13.51 -1.38
C GLY A 52 3.55 -13.44 -2.70
N VAL A 53 3.00 -12.29 -3.02
CA VAL A 53 2.32 -12.03 -4.30
C VAL A 53 2.84 -10.70 -4.85
N ALA A 54 3.52 -10.75 -6.00
CA ALA A 54 4.02 -9.58 -6.68
C ALA A 54 2.89 -8.89 -7.45
N LEU A 55 2.79 -7.58 -7.29
CA LEU A 55 1.81 -6.73 -7.97
C LEU A 55 2.51 -5.57 -8.67
N SER A 56 1.85 -4.98 -9.65
CA SER A 56 2.41 -3.92 -10.49
C SER A 56 2.69 -2.62 -9.74
N SER A 57 2.09 -2.42 -8.56
CA SER A 57 2.29 -1.22 -7.73
C SER A 57 1.76 -1.43 -6.31
N GLY A 58 2.22 -0.60 -5.36
CA GLY A 58 1.67 -0.57 -4.00
C GLY A 58 0.18 -0.20 -3.97
N THR A 59 -0.29 0.64 -4.90
CA THR A 59 -1.73 0.95 -5.03
C THR A 59 -2.53 -0.30 -5.37
N ALA A 60 -2.05 -1.12 -6.31
CA ALA A 60 -2.68 -2.39 -6.66
C ALA A 60 -2.67 -3.38 -5.49
N ALA A 61 -1.58 -3.41 -4.71
CA ALA A 61 -1.46 -4.25 -3.53
C ALA A 61 -2.46 -3.85 -2.43
N LEU A 62 -2.57 -2.55 -2.13
CA LEU A 62 -3.55 -2.04 -1.18
C LEU A 62 -4.99 -2.34 -1.63
N HIS A 63 -5.32 -2.09 -2.90
CA HIS A 63 -6.64 -2.36 -3.45
C HIS A 63 -7.01 -3.86 -3.36
N LEU A 64 -6.09 -4.75 -3.80
CA LEU A 64 -6.32 -6.19 -3.70
C LEU A 64 -6.42 -6.65 -2.25
N GLY A 65 -5.59 -6.11 -1.36
CA GLY A 65 -5.65 -6.39 0.08
C GLY A 65 -7.02 -6.06 0.67
N LEU A 66 -7.56 -4.87 0.38
CA LEU A 66 -8.88 -4.47 0.85
C LEU A 66 -10.00 -5.38 0.31
N LEU A 67 -9.93 -5.75 -0.98
CA LEU A 67 -10.90 -6.69 -1.58
C LEU A 67 -10.84 -8.08 -0.92
N THR A 68 -9.64 -8.57 -0.62
CA THR A 68 -9.45 -9.88 0.05
C THR A 68 -9.91 -9.87 1.51
N LEU A 69 -9.89 -8.71 2.17
CA LEU A 69 -10.48 -8.52 3.50
C LEU A 69 -12.01 -8.44 3.47
N GLY A 70 -12.62 -8.41 2.28
CA GLY A 70 -14.06 -8.35 2.11
C GLY A 70 -14.65 -6.94 2.14
N VAL A 71 -13.82 -5.90 1.95
CA VAL A 71 -14.32 -4.51 1.86
C VAL A 71 -15.19 -4.36 0.61
N THR A 72 -16.36 -3.78 0.81
CA THR A 72 -17.41 -3.62 -0.23
C THR A 72 -17.90 -2.16 -0.32
N PRO A 73 -18.57 -1.80 -1.41
CA PRO A 73 -19.20 -0.49 -1.52
C PRO A 73 -20.15 -0.20 -0.36
N GLY A 74 -20.02 0.98 0.26
CA GLY A 74 -20.76 1.41 1.43
C GLY A 74 -20.06 1.16 2.77
N ASP A 75 -18.95 0.42 2.78
CA ASP A 75 -18.10 0.30 3.96
C ASP A 75 -17.30 1.58 4.18
N VAL A 76 -16.87 1.78 5.42
CA VAL A 76 -15.90 2.81 5.79
C VAL A 76 -14.53 2.15 5.97
N VAL A 77 -13.48 2.75 5.40
CA VAL A 77 -12.10 2.34 5.65
C VAL A 77 -11.34 3.50 6.31
N VAL A 78 -10.85 3.27 7.53
CA VAL A 78 -10.10 4.29 8.27
C VAL A 78 -8.67 4.34 7.79
N THR A 79 -8.16 5.56 7.54
CA THR A 79 -6.79 5.80 7.09
C THR A 79 -6.19 7.05 7.71
N SER A 80 -4.85 7.19 7.66
CA SER A 80 -4.16 8.38 8.16
C SER A 80 -4.30 9.55 7.19
N THR A 81 -4.37 10.79 7.73
CA THR A 81 -4.22 12.02 6.93
C THR A 81 -2.81 12.13 6.34
N MET A 82 -1.81 11.59 7.04
CA MET A 82 -0.42 11.60 6.59
C MET A 82 -0.10 10.29 5.84
N THR A 83 -0.60 10.20 4.61
CA THR A 83 -0.39 9.04 3.75
C THR A 83 -0.23 9.48 2.29
N PHE A 84 0.31 8.59 1.47
CA PHE A 84 0.35 8.79 0.03
C PHE A 84 -1.07 8.65 -0.56
N ALA A 85 -1.41 9.46 -1.55
CA ALA A 85 -2.74 9.44 -2.20
C ALA A 85 -3.17 8.05 -2.69
N ALA A 86 -2.19 7.17 -2.96
CA ALA A 86 -2.43 5.78 -3.33
C ALA A 86 -3.29 5.02 -2.32
N THR A 87 -3.13 5.27 -1.02
CA THR A 87 -3.92 4.61 0.02
C THR A 87 -5.40 4.99 -0.09
N THR A 88 -5.69 6.28 -0.17
CA THR A 88 -7.05 6.79 -0.37
C THR A 88 -7.66 6.31 -1.68
N ASN A 89 -6.88 6.33 -2.77
CA ASN A 89 -7.33 5.84 -4.07
C ASN A 89 -7.70 4.36 -4.02
N ALA A 90 -6.89 3.53 -3.36
CA ALA A 90 -7.17 2.10 -3.19
C ALA A 90 -8.48 1.84 -2.44
N ILE A 91 -8.78 2.65 -1.42
CA ILE A 91 -10.07 2.59 -0.70
C ILE A 91 -11.23 2.93 -1.65
N VAL A 92 -11.14 4.07 -2.34
CA VAL A 92 -12.19 4.52 -3.27
C VAL A 92 -12.42 3.52 -4.40
N TYR A 93 -11.39 2.82 -4.86
CA TYR A 93 -11.52 1.78 -5.90
C TYR A 93 -12.35 0.58 -5.46
N THR A 94 -12.45 0.28 -4.15
CA THR A 94 -13.37 -0.74 -3.63
C THR A 94 -14.82 -0.29 -3.59
N GLY A 95 -15.09 1.02 -3.75
CA GLY A 95 -16.39 1.65 -3.53
C GLY A 95 -16.65 2.01 -2.07
N ALA A 96 -15.68 1.79 -1.18
CA ALA A 96 -15.75 2.20 0.23
C ALA A 96 -15.44 3.69 0.41
N GLU A 97 -15.83 4.24 1.55
CA GLU A 97 -15.59 5.63 1.92
C GLU A 97 -14.35 5.74 2.83
N PRO A 98 -13.35 6.57 2.47
CA PRO A 98 -12.20 6.80 3.34
C PRO A 98 -12.55 7.73 4.50
N TYR A 99 -12.27 7.29 5.73
CA TYR A 99 -12.38 8.09 6.94
C TYR A 99 -10.99 8.43 7.47
N PHE A 100 -10.69 9.72 7.54
CA PHE A 100 -9.35 10.19 7.90
C PHE A 100 -9.18 10.39 9.40
N VAL A 101 -8.08 9.86 9.92
CA VAL A 101 -7.61 10.07 11.29
C VAL A 101 -6.27 10.79 11.24
N ASP A 102 -6.10 11.80 12.08
CA ASP A 102 -4.88 12.60 12.08
C ASP A 102 -3.67 11.82 12.60
N ALA A 103 -2.49 12.27 12.23
CA ALA A 103 -1.24 11.68 12.62
C ALA A 103 -0.73 12.30 13.94
N ASP A 104 -0.08 11.47 14.75
CA ASP A 104 0.69 11.92 15.91
C ASP A 104 1.87 12.80 15.45
N PRO A 105 2.00 14.04 15.93
CA PRO A 105 3.01 14.98 15.44
C PRO A 105 4.46 14.57 15.79
N GLN A 106 4.66 13.65 16.71
CA GLN A 106 5.99 13.18 17.08
C GLN A 106 6.46 12.00 16.22
N THR A 107 5.55 11.13 15.85
CA THR A 107 5.87 9.89 15.11
C THR A 107 5.53 9.96 13.62
N GLY A 108 4.58 10.82 13.24
CA GLY A 108 4.01 10.85 11.89
C GLY A 108 3.07 9.69 11.57
N ASN A 109 2.89 8.75 12.49
CA ASN A 109 1.95 7.64 12.32
C ASN A 109 0.54 8.05 12.75
N MET A 110 -0.48 7.30 12.32
CA MET A 110 -1.86 7.48 12.76
C MET A 110 -1.93 7.51 14.30
N ASP A 111 -2.58 8.54 14.87
CA ASP A 111 -2.71 8.68 16.34
C ASP A 111 -3.65 7.59 16.90
N PRO A 112 -3.16 6.72 17.81
CA PRO A 112 -3.98 5.63 18.35
C PRO A 112 -5.17 6.11 19.19
N THR A 113 -5.08 7.30 19.80
CA THR A 113 -6.17 7.87 20.59
C THR A 113 -7.27 8.36 19.69
N LEU A 114 -6.92 9.12 18.65
CA LEU A 114 -7.87 9.58 17.64
C LEU A 114 -8.49 8.41 16.86
N LEU A 115 -7.71 7.36 16.56
CA LEU A 115 -8.24 6.15 15.95
C LEU A 115 -9.32 5.50 16.82
N ARG A 116 -9.09 5.35 18.13
CA ARG A 116 -10.07 4.78 19.05
C ARG A 116 -11.36 5.62 19.11
N GLU A 117 -11.22 6.94 19.12
CA GLU A 117 -12.35 7.87 19.10
C GLU A 117 -13.12 7.76 17.78
N ALA A 118 -12.44 7.70 16.66
CA ALA A 118 -13.02 7.52 15.33
C ALA A 118 -13.82 6.21 15.23
N LEU A 119 -13.23 5.09 15.64
CA LEU A 119 -13.89 3.77 15.62
C LEU A 119 -15.13 3.75 16.55
N THR A 120 -15.07 4.43 17.71
CA THR A 120 -16.21 4.54 18.61
C THR A 120 -17.33 5.35 17.98
N ARG A 121 -17.00 6.49 17.37
CA ARG A 121 -17.97 7.36 16.69
C ARG A 121 -18.65 6.67 15.51
N LEU A 122 -17.88 5.98 14.67
CA LEU A 122 -18.39 5.25 13.52
C LEU A 122 -19.33 4.12 13.96
N ARG A 123 -18.94 3.34 14.97
CA ARG A 123 -19.79 2.29 15.54
C ARG A 123 -21.11 2.87 16.09
N ASP A 124 -21.05 3.98 16.83
CA ASP A 124 -22.22 4.59 17.45
C ASP A 124 -23.15 5.23 16.39
N ALA A 125 -22.60 5.59 15.22
CA ALA A 125 -23.36 6.01 14.04
C ALA A 125 -23.96 4.84 13.24
N GLY A 126 -23.61 3.59 13.56
CA GLY A 126 -24.08 2.41 12.83
C GLY A 126 -23.31 2.14 11.53
N GLU A 127 -22.15 2.79 11.35
CA GLU A 127 -21.29 2.59 10.18
C GLU A 127 -20.51 1.27 10.28
N HIS A 128 -20.36 0.59 9.15
CA HIS A 128 -19.54 -0.61 9.07
C HIS A 128 -18.10 -0.25 8.69
N VAL A 129 -17.18 -0.48 9.62
CA VAL A 129 -15.73 -0.28 9.37
C VAL A 129 -15.16 -1.58 8.81
N GLY A 130 -14.89 -1.60 7.49
CA GLY A 130 -14.37 -2.76 6.80
C GLY A 130 -12.88 -3.01 7.04
N ALA A 131 -12.10 -1.93 7.20
CA ALA A 131 -10.66 -2.02 7.46
C ALA A 131 -10.09 -0.75 8.10
N VAL A 132 -8.85 -0.86 8.58
CA VAL A 132 -7.94 0.24 8.95
C VAL A 132 -6.65 0.06 8.17
N VAL A 133 -6.17 1.12 7.49
CA VAL A 133 -4.98 1.10 6.61
C VAL A 133 -4.01 2.22 6.97
#